data_e362dd67713365683ad334f99806b609
#
_entry.id   e362dd67713365683ad334f99806b609
#
_cell.length_a   1.000
_cell.length_b   1.000
_cell.length_c   1.000
_cell.angle_alpha   90.00
_cell.angle_beta   90.00
_cell.angle_gamma   90.00
#
_symmetry.space_group_name_H-M   'P 1'
#
loop_
_entity.id
_entity.type
_entity.pdbx_description
1 polymer ?
#
loop_
_entity_poly.entity_id
_entity_poly.type
_entity_poly.pdbx_seq_one_letter_code
_entity_poly.pdbx_strand_id
1 'polypeptide(L)'
;MIESVHFKYFRALRDVSMTLTPLTVLVGPNSSGKTSVLAGLNPRFSVSSRVASHNVPIIPPSDYWKQNPTDEFGIQWQYGGNRSGRLSRRPGFTIGHKTQPLTLDLQELRSENVLAYANSLSPTGGNLTNVFSTLTRQQQASVANELCRLVPMFSDVDLIPTQSGKHQLRFQDRWNADLWLTPSQVSDGTMLILAFLVLQYQPDPADLITIEEPERALHPYLLDELIQLIRKMTTGEIGKKPVQFVLATHSAELLEYVRPEEVRFLTRAPEDGSVQVNEAPTGSTNWQQVYKEYRESLGSIWLSGNVGGVPGR
;
A
#
# COMPACT_ATOMS: atom_id res chain seq x y z
N MET A 1 -0.75 15.53 -3.51
CA MET A 1 -1.28 14.44 -2.69
C MET A 1 -2.78 14.60 -2.56
N ILE A 2 -3.50 13.53 -2.28
CA ILE A 2 -4.93 13.55 -1.95
C ILE A 2 -5.06 13.93 -0.47
N GLU A 3 -5.89 14.92 -0.15
CA GLU A 3 -6.12 15.37 1.23
C GLU A 3 -7.33 14.68 1.86
N SER A 4 -8.35 14.40 1.05
CA SER A 4 -9.51 13.65 1.51
C SER A 4 -10.18 12.88 0.37
N VAL A 5 -10.96 11.88 0.74
CA VAL A 5 -11.78 11.11 -0.17
C VAL A 5 -13.18 10.92 0.42
N HIS A 6 -14.19 11.02 -0.43
CA HIS A 6 -15.58 10.72 -0.10
C HIS A 6 -16.10 9.63 -1.01
N PHE A 7 -16.61 8.57 -0.41
CA PHE A 7 -17.22 7.43 -1.08
C PHE A 7 -18.72 7.44 -0.85
N LYS A 8 -19.49 7.29 -1.92
CA LYS A 8 -20.94 7.16 -1.85
C LYS A 8 -21.40 5.91 -2.60
N TYR A 9 -22.05 5.00 -1.89
CA TYR A 9 -22.57 3.72 -2.40
C TYR A 9 -21.54 2.85 -3.13
N PHE A 10 -20.28 2.89 -2.67
CA PHE A 10 -19.19 2.10 -3.23
C PHE A 10 -18.87 0.88 -2.35
N ARG A 11 -19.11 -0.33 -2.85
CA ARG A 11 -18.88 -1.61 -2.13
C ARG A 11 -19.45 -1.59 -0.71
N ALA A 12 -18.60 -1.66 0.31
CA ALA A 12 -19.00 -1.60 1.71
C ALA A 12 -19.14 -0.16 2.25
N LEU A 13 -18.80 0.84 1.44
CA LEU A 13 -18.78 2.25 1.79
C LEU A 13 -20.11 2.90 1.34
N ARG A 14 -21.05 3.05 2.26
CA ARG A 14 -22.37 3.62 1.96
C ARG A 14 -22.30 5.13 1.77
N ASP A 15 -21.73 5.83 2.76
CA ASP A 15 -21.48 7.26 2.77
C ASP A 15 -20.33 7.53 3.74
N VAL A 16 -19.10 7.57 3.22
CA VAL A 16 -17.88 7.59 4.03
C VAL A 16 -16.95 8.67 3.53
N SER A 17 -16.60 9.59 4.41
CA SER A 17 -15.51 10.56 4.18
C SER A 17 -14.33 10.25 5.09
N MET A 18 -13.13 10.44 4.58
CA MET A 18 -11.90 10.31 5.36
C MET A 18 -10.83 11.27 4.88
N THR A 19 -10.02 11.75 5.81
CA THR A 19 -8.82 12.52 5.51
C THR A 19 -7.65 11.57 5.24
N LEU A 20 -6.72 12.00 4.39
CA LEU A 20 -5.50 11.27 4.08
C LEU A 20 -4.28 12.12 4.40
N THR A 21 -3.31 11.49 5.02
CA THR A 21 -1.98 12.04 5.29
C THR A 21 -0.98 11.52 4.26
N PRO A 22 0.25 12.04 4.19
CA PRO A 22 1.28 11.49 3.31
C PRO A 22 1.50 9.97 3.49
N LEU A 23 1.45 9.49 4.73
CA LEU A 23 1.32 8.07 5.10
C LEU A 23 0.01 7.90 5.85
N THR A 24 -0.92 7.08 5.33
CA THR A 24 -2.17 6.73 6.01
C THR A 24 -2.23 5.22 6.23
N VAL A 25 -2.60 4.81 7.43
CA VAL A 25 -2.73 3.39 7.80
C VAL A 25 -4.17 3.07 8.16
N LEU A 26 -4.79 2.22 7.38
CA LEU A 26 -6.13 1.69 7.60
C LEU A 26 -6.04 0.44 8.48
N VAL A 27 -6.60 0.47 9.67
CA VAL A 27 -6.61 -0.66 10.59
C VAL A 27 -8.02 -1.11 10.91
N GLY A 28 -8.21 -2.38 11.12
CA GLY A 28 -9.50 -2.96 11.48
C GLY A 28 -9.52 -4.47 11.25
N PRO A 29 -10.52 -5.17 11.75
CA PRO A 29 -10.65 -6.61 11.58
C PRO A 29 -10.85 -7.00 10.11
N ASN A 30 -10.80 -8.29 9.83
CA ASN A 30 -11.16 -8.80 8.52
C ASN A 30 -12.58 -8.36 8.15
N SER A 31 -12.78 -8.03 6.88
CA SER A 31 -14.06 -7.53 6.36
C SER A 31 -14.51 -6.17 6.90
N SER A 32 -13.66 -5.39 7.61
CA SER A 32 -14.00 -4.03 8.07
C SER A 32 -14.14 -3.01 6.94
N GLY A 33 -13.70 -3.33 5.72
CA GLY A 33 -13.82 -2.45 4.55
C GLY A 33 -12.51 -1.85 4.05
N LYS A 34 -11.36 -2.22 4.62
CA LYS A 34 -10.02 -1.76 4.18
C LYS A 34 -9.80 -1.93 2.68
N THR A 35 -9.98 -3.16 2.16
CA THR A 35 -9.88 -3.46 0.73
C THR A 35 -10.85 -2.64 -0.13
N SER A 36 -12.05 -2.30 0.41
CA SER A 36 -12.98 -1.42 -0.30
C SER A 36 -12.43 0.00 -0.42
N VAL A 37 -11.83 0.54 0.63
CA VAL A 37 -11.16 1.85 0.58
C VAL A 37 -10.00 1.84 -0.41
N LEU A 38 -9.11 0.83 -0.34
CA LEU A 38 -7.99 0.71 -1.28
C LEU A 38 -8.48 0.61 -2.73
N ALA A 39 -9.54 -0.16 -2.99
CA ALA A 39 -10.11 -0.27 -4.33
C ALA A 39 -10.67 1.07 -4.84
N GLY A 40 -11.30 1.87 -3.99
CA GLY A 40 -11.81 3.18 -4.36
C GLY A 40 -10.72 4.22 -4.56
N LEU A 41 -9.57 4.06 -3.90
CA LEU A 41 -8.37 4.88 -4.17
C LEU A 41 -7.66 4.49 -5.46
N ASN A 42 -7.87 3.27 -5.96
CA ASN A 42 -7.30 2.73 -7.19
C ASN A 42 -8.39 2.35 -8.20
N PRO A 43 -9.23 3.27 -8.65
CA PRO A 43 -10.35 2.92 -9.51
C PRO A 43 -9.84 2.41 -10.87
N ARG A 44 -10.11 1.13 -11.14
CA ARG A 44 -9.83 0.48 -12.42
C ARG A 44 -11.14 0.22 -13.14
N PHE A 45 -11.61 1.17 -13.92
CA PHE A 45 -12.84 1.02 -14.67
C PHE A 45 -12.57 0.93 -16.18
N SER A 46 -13.23 -0.03 -16.83
CA SER A 46 -13.31 -0.06 -18.29
C SER A 46 -14.20 1.08 -18.76
N VAL A 47 -13.87 1.67 -19.90
CA VAL A 47 -14.71 2.68 -20.54
C VAL A 47 -15.54 1.99 -21.61
N SER A 48 -16.87 1.99 -21.48
CA SER A 48 -17.75 1.24 -22.39
C SER A 48 -18.19 2.01 -23.62
N SER A 49 -18.27 3.34 -23.52
CA SER A 49 -18.77 4.15 -24.64
C SER A 49 -18.41 5.62 -24.47
N ARG A 50 -18.35 6.35 -25.58
CA ARG A 50 -18.36 7.81 -25.57
C ARG A 50 -19.81 8.28 -25.68
N VAL A 51 -20.33 8.91 -24.64
CA VAL A 51 -21.61 9.61 -24.69
C VAL A 51 -21.33 11.10 -24.71
N ALA A 52 -21.76 11.79 -25.75
CA ALA A 52 -21.57 13.25 -25.94
C ALA A 52 -20.08 13.67 -25.75
N SER A 53 -19.13 12.98 -26.42
CA SER A 53 -17.68 13.20 -26.31
C SER A 53 -17.03 12.91 -24.94
N HIS A 54 -17.77 12.41 -23.97
CA HIS A 54 -17.26 12.03 -22.66
C HIS A 54 -17.22 10.51 -22.45
N ASN A 55 -16.20 10.05 -21.75
CA ASN A 55 -16.07 8.66 -21.35
C ASN A 55 -17.03 8.33 -20.21
N VAL A 56 -17.77 7.22 -20.34
CA VAL A 56 -18.65 6.70 -19.28
C VAL A 56 -18.00 5.46 -18.70
N PRO A 57 -17.71 5.41 -17.39
CA PRO A 57 -17.12 4.24 -16.77
C PRO A 57 -18.14 3.09 -16.68
N ILE A 58 -17.69 1.88 -16.98
CA ILE A 58 -18.43 0.66 -16.64
C ILE A 58 -18.12 0.34 -15.19
N ILE A 59 -19.14 0.41 -14.33
CA ILE A 59 -19.01 0.07 -12.93
C ILE A 59 -19.61 -1.32 -12.72
N PRO A 60 -18.81 -2.33 -12.32
CA PRO A 60 -19.32 -3.68 -12.07
C PRO A 60 -20.37 -3.68 -10.95
N PRO A 61 -21.36 -4.57 -10.99
CA PRO A 61 -22.35 -4.71 -9.91
C PRO A 61 -21.72 -4.91 -8.53
N SER A 62 -20.59 -5.62 -8.44
CA SER A 62 -19.82 -5.83 -7.21
C SER A 62 -19.29 -4.55 -6.56
N ASP A 63 -19.18 -3.48 -7.32
CA ASP A 63 -18.66 -2.19 -6.81
C ASP A 63 -19.75 -1.26 -6.28
N TYR A 64 -21.04 -1.67 -6.39
CA TYR A 64 -22.12 -0.94 -5.75
C TYR A 64 -22.39 -1.43 -4.33
N TRP A 65 -22.87 -0.51 -3.48
CA TRP A 65 -23.39 -0.86 -2.15
C TRP A 65 -24.47 -1.93 -2.23
N LYS A 66 -24.28 -3.03 -1.48
CA LYS A 66 -25.16 -4.21 -1.53
C LYS A 66 -25.43 -4.73 -2.95
N GLN A 67 -24.48 -4.51 -3.86
CA GLN A 67 -24.57 -4.87 -5.29
C GLN A 67 -25.81 -4.27 -6.00
N ASN A 68 -26.34 -3.18 -5.48
CA ASN A 68 -27.53 -2.52 -6.01
C ASN A 68 -27.14 -1.24 -6.77
N PRO A 69 -27.24 -1.20 -8.11
CA PRO A 69 -26.88 -0.04 -8.91
C PRO A 69 -27.72 1.18 -8.54
N THR A 70 -27.07 2.30 -8.30
CA THR A 70 -27.71 3.58 -7.99
C THR A 70 -27.05 4.73 -8.73
N ASP A 71 -27.81 5.75 -9.09
CA ASP A 71 -27.29 6.97 -9.70
C ASP A 71 -26.54 7.87 -8.69
N GLU A 72 -26.67 7.60 -7.39
CA GLU A 72 -25.95 8.28 -6.34
C GLU A 72 -24.53 7.77 -6.12
N PHE A 73 -24.15 6.67 -6.81
CA PHE A 73 -22.77 6.17 -6.76
C PHE A 73 -21.76 7.26 -7.09
N GLY A 74 -20.72 7.36 -6.25
CA GLY A 74 -19.65 8.31 -6.50
C GLY A 74 -18.43 8.10 -5.61
N ILE A 75 -17.28 8.48 -6.15
CA ILE A 75 -16.04 8.67 -5.41
C ILE A 75 -15.53 10.06 -5.75
N GLN A 76 -15.19 10.84 -4.73
CA GLN A 76 -14.67 12.19 -4.89
C GLN A 76 -13.33 12.29 -4.16
N TRP A 77 -12.32 12.82 -4.81
CA TRP A 77 -11.01 13.07 -4.25
C TRP A 77 -10.77 14.57 -4.18
N GLN A 78 -10.31 15.05 -3.04
CA GLN A 78 -9.84 16.41 -2.86
C GLN A 78 -8.32 16.41 -2.80
N TYR A 79 -7.69 17.25 -3.60
CA TYR A 79 -6.24 17.44 -3.64
C TYR A 79 -5.87 18.80 -3.09
N GLY A 80 -4.63 18.96 -2.66
CA GLY A 80 -4.09 20.27 -2.29
C GLY A 80 -4.27 21.33 -3.37
N GLY A 81 -4.54 22.58 -2.94
CA GLY A 81 -4.76 23.71 -3.85
C GLY A 81 -6.13 23.72 -4.52
N ASN A 82 -7.19 23.30 -3.84
CA ASN A 82 -8.59 23.31 -4.31
C ASN A 82 -8.87 22.51 -5.59
N ARG A 83 -8.01 21.57 -5.94
CA ARG A 83 -8.26 20.64 -7.05
C ARG A 83 -9.10 19.47 -6.57
N SER A 84 -9.98 18.98 -7.41
CA SER A 84 -10.80 17.79 -7.13
C SER A 84 -10.82 16.81 -8.30
N GLY A 85 -10.98 15.53 -7.98
CA GLY A 85 -11.27 14.48 -8.93
C GLY A 85 -12.60 13.84 -8.60
N ARG A 86 -13.27 13.24 -9.59
CA ARG A 86 -14.57 12.59 -9.40
C ARG A 86 -14.71 11.38 -10.30
N LEU A 87 -15.26 10.32 -9.73
CA LEU A 87 -15.82 9.18 -10.45
C LEU A 87 -17.32 9.09 -10.14
N SER A 88 -18.15 8.94 -11.16
CA SER A 88 -19.60 8.73 -11.00
C SER A 88 -20.14 7.98 -12.21
N ARG A 89 -21.41 7.52 -12.17
CA ARG A 89 -22.10 6.97 -13.35
C ARG A 89 -22.34 7.99 -14.47
N ARG A 90 -22.25 9.28 -14.16
CA ARG A 90 -22.45 10.33 -15.16
C ARG A 90 -21.19 10.53 -16.00
N PRO A 91 -21.33 10.94 -17.28
CA PRO A 91 -20.19 11.30 -18.12
C PRO A 91 -19.28 12.36 -17.49
N GLY A 92 -17.98 12.32 -17.82
CA GLY A 92 -17.04 13.36 -17.40
C GLY A 92 -16.31 13.05 -16.08
N PHE A 93 -15.97 11.77 -15.81
CA PHE A 93 -15.10 11.46 -14.68
C PHE A 93 -13.68 11.98 -14.90
N THR A 94 -13.04 12.40 -13.81
CA THR A 94 -11.65 12.85 -13.76
C THR A 94 -10.93 12.19 -12.62
N ILE A 95 -9.80 11.52 -12.93
CA ILE A 95 -8.87 10.99 -11.93
C ILE A 95 -7.59 11.81 -12.10
N GLY A 96 -7.23 12.57 -11.08
CA GLY A 96 -6.11 13.52 -11.12
C GLY A 96 -4.80 12.97 -10.57
N HIS A 97 -4.69 11.63 -10.37
CA HIS A 97 -3.51 11.01 -9.79
C HIS A 97 -3.23 9.64 -10.41
N LYS A 98 -1.96 9.29 -10.48
CA LYS A 98 -1.50 7.97 -10.90
C LYS A 98 -1.40 7.06 -9.68
N THR A 99 -2.03 5.89 -9.73
CA THR A 99 -2.05 4.93 -8.62
C THR A 99 -1.26 3.67 -8.93
N GLN A 100 -0.70 3.07 -7.89
CA GLN A 100 -0.04 1.76 -7.94
C GLN A 100 -0.52 0.92 -6.75
N PRO A 101 -1.50 0.05 -6.94
CA PRO A 101 -1.89 -0.91 -5.91
C PRO A 101 -0.88 -2.06 -5.85
N LEU A 102 -0.48 -2.42 -4.64
CA LEU A 102 0.39 -3.56 -4.35
C LEU A 102 -0.31 -4.51 -3.38
N THR A 103 -0.46 -5.74 -3.83
CA THR A 103 -0.86 -6.91 -3.03
C THR A 103 0.20 -7.96 -3.32
N LEU A 104 1.39 -7.78 -2.69
CA LEU A 104 2.57 -8.56 -3.02
C LEU A 104 2.34 -10.05 -2.71
N ASP A 105 2.61 -10.90 -3.71
CA ASP A 105 2.53 -12.34 -3.59
C ASP A 105 3.93 -12.94 -3.42
N LEU A 106 4.12 -13.70 -2.35
CA LEU A 106 5.43 -14.25 -1.97
C LEU A 106 6.00 -15.24 -2.99
N GLN A 107 5.15 -15.91 -3.74
CA GLN A 107 5.59 -16.82 -4.80
C GLN A 107 5.93 -16.05 -6.07
N GLU A 108 5.10 -15.06 -6.41
CA GLU A 108 5.31 -14.21 -7.58
C GLU A 108 6.59 -13.37 -7.47
N LEU A 109 6.93 -12.87 -6.28
CA LEU A 109 8.18 -12.16 -6.02
C LEU A 109 9.43 -12.98 -6.39
N ARG A 110 9.33 -14.31 -6.36
CA ARG A 110 10.42 -15.24 -6.67
C ARG A 110 10.50 -15.63 -8.14
N SER A 111 9.62 -15.07 -8.98
CA SER A 111 9.47 -15.46 -10.38
C SER A 111 10.71 -15.15 -11.22
N GLU A 112 11.08 -16.11 -12.04
CA GLU A 112 12.02 -15.88 -13.15
C GLU A 112 11.32 -15.07 -14.26
N ASN A 113 12.00 -14.09 -14.83
CA ASN A 113 11.45 -13.26 -15.89
C ASN A 113 12.32 -13.31 -17.15
N VAL A 114 11.70 -13.27 -18.32
CA VAL A 114 12.37 -12.82 -19.54
C VAL A 114 12.68 -11.33 -19.34
N LEU A 115 13.96 -10.93 -19.52
CA LEU A 115 14.34 -9.54 -19.28
C LEU A 115 13.57 -8.60 -20.21
N ALA A 116 12.89 -7.67 -19.61
CA ALA A 116 12.15 -6.61 -20.26
C ALA A 116 12.22 -5.34 -19.40
N TYR A 117 12.19 -4.19 -20.04
CA TYR A 117 12.12 -2.93 -19.35
C TYR A 117 10.83 -2.82 -18.52
N ALA A 118 10.96 -2.51 -17.25
CA ALA A 118 9.83 -2.39 -16.32
C ALA A 118 9.80 -1.01 -15.66
N ASN A 119 8.78 -0.22 -15.98
CA ASN A 119 8.59 1.14 -15.42
C ASN A 119 8.25 1.13 -13.93
N SER A 120 7.55 0.10 -13.46
CA SER A 120 7.06 -0.03 -12.09
C SER A 120 6.85 -1.49 -11.71
N LEU A 121 6.82 -1.75 -10.41
CA LEU A 121 6.48 -3.06 -9.86
C LEU A 121 5.02 -3.40 -10.18
N SER A 122 4.78 -4.63 -10.61
CA SER A 122 3.42 -5.14 -10.83
C SER A 122 2.66 -5.29 -9.50
N PRO A 123 1.34 -5.35 -9.51
CA PRO A 123 0.56 -5.44 -8.28
C PRO A 123 0.94 -6.60 -7.36
N THR A 124 1.31 -7.74 -7.91
CA THR A 124 1.74 -8.94 -7.17
C THR A 124 3.25 -9.01 -6.94
N GLY A 125 4.02 -8.15 -7.61
CA GLY A 125 5.49 -8.17 -7.55
C GLY A 125 6.16 -9.16 -8.53
N GLY A 126 5.40 -9.87 -9.38
CA GLY A 126 5.91 -10.92 -10.26
C GLY A 126 6.95 -10.47 -11.30
N ASN A 127 7.12 -9.15 -11.48
CA ASN A 127 8.15 -8.57 -12.34
C ASN A 127 9.32 -7.94 -11.54
N LEU A 128 9.54 -8.35 -10.29
CA LEU A 128 10.61 -7.78 -9.45
C LEU A 128 11.99 -7.88 -10.11
N THR A 129 12.30 -9.04 -10.71
CA THR A 129 13.54 -9.25 -11.49
C THR A 129 13.68 -8.21 -12.61
N ASN A 130 12.60 -7.90 -13.33
CA ASN A 130 12.62 -6.91 -14.41
C ASN A 130 12.75 -5.47 -13.90
N VAL A 131 12.08 -5.13 -12.80
CA VAL A 131 12.27 -3.79 -12.17
C VAL A 131 13.72 -3.63 -11.74
N PHE A 132 14.29 -4.62 -11.01
CA PHE A 132 15.69 -4.58 -10.60
C PHE A 132 16.65 -4.48 -11.79
N SER A 133 16.42 -5.24 -12.88
CA SER A 133 17.25 -5.19 -14.09
C SER A 133 17.20 -3.83 -14.82
N THR A 134 16.10 -3.10 -14.68
CA THR A 134 15.90 -1.78 -15.31
C THR A 134 16.66 -0.67 -14.57
N LEU A 135 17.01 -0.89 -13.30
CA LEU A 135 17.78 0.06 -12.51
C LEU A 135 19.19 0.24 -13.08
N THR A 136 19.75 1.44 -12.96
CA THR A 136 21.15 1.66 -13.25
C THR A 136 22.03 0.85 -12.30
N ARG A 137 23.27 0.54 -12.70
CA ARG A 137 24.21 -0.19 -11.84
C ARG A 137 24.40 0.46 -10.47
N GLN A 138 24.43 1.79 -10.42
CA GLN A 138 24.53 2.53 -9.16
C GLN A 138 23.29 2.32 -8.28
N GLN A 139 22.10 2.33 -8.87
CA GLN A 139 20.86 2.07 -8.14
C GLN A 139 20.76 0.62 -7.66
N GLN A 140 21.18 -0.35 -8.49
CA GLN A 140 21.27 -1.77 -8.10
C GLN A 140 22.21 -1.94 -6.90
N ALA A 141 23.40 -1.33 -6.95
CA ALA A 141 24.34 -1.36 -5.82
C ALA A 141 23.76 -0.68 -4.57
N SER A 142 23.01 0.42 -4.72
CA SER A 142 22.37 1.08 -3.58
C SER A 142 21.28 0.18 -2.96
N VAL A 143 20.47 -0.50 -3.78
CA VAL A 143 19.47 -1.48 -3.30
C VAL A 143 20.15 -2.65 -2.61
N ALA A 144 21.22 -3.21 -3.20
CA ALA A 144 21.98 -4.32 -2.61
C ALA A 144 22.59 -3.94 -1.25
N ASN A 145 23.25 -2.78 -1.17
CA ASN A 145 23.85 -2.28 0.07
C ASN A 145 22.81 -2.10 1.17
N GLU A 146 21.65 -1.52 0.83
CA GLU A 146 20.57 -1.32 1.81
C GLU A 146 19.95 -2.65 2.23
N LEU A 147 19.74 -3.58 1.31
CA LEU A 147 19.27 -4.93 1.66
C LEU A 147 20.27 -5.63 2.60
N CYS A 148 21.58 -5.58 2.31
CA CYS A 148 22.60 -6.20 3.14
C CYS A 148 22.73 -5.53 4.52
N ARG A 149 22.42 -4.25 4.64
CA ARG A 149 22.28 -3.56 5.94
C ARG A 149 21.11 -4.12 6.75
N LEU A 150 19.94 -4.31 6.10
CA LEU A 150 18.72 -4.77 6.74
C LEU A 150 18.72 -6.27 7.00
N VAL A 151 19.36 -7.04 6.14
CA VAL A 151 19.44 -8.50 6.21
C VAL A 151 20.93 -8.91 6.14
N PRO A 152 21.66 -8.81 7.26
CA PRO A 152 23.14 -8.89 7.27
C PRO A 152 23.71 -10.29 7.04
N MET A 153 22.88 -11.24 6.61
CA MET A 153 23.32 -12.57 6.13
C MET A 153 23.84 -12.51 4.69
N PHE A 154 23.57 -11.42 3.95
CA PHE A 154 23.99 -11.25 2.56
C PHE A 154 25.03 -10.17 2.42
N SER A 155 25.88 -10.27 1.39
CA SER A 155 26.89 -9.30 1.00
C SER A 155 26.59 -8.62 -0.32
N ASP A 156 25.73 -9.24 -1.17
CA ASP A 156 25.35 -8.65 -2.47
C ASP A 156 24.05 -9.23 -3.00
N VAL A 157 23.43 -8.54 -3.96
CA VAL A 157 22.29 -8.98 -4.76
C VAL A 157 22.55 -8.72 -6.22
N ASP A 158 22.36 -9.73 -7.05
CA ASP A 158 22.66 -9.65 -8.48
C ASP A 158 21.66 -10.46 -9.30
N LEU A 159 21.78 -10.44 -10.61
CA LEU A 159 20.96 -11.19 -11.57
C LEU A 159 21.78 -12.32 -12.21
N ILE A 160 21.14 -13.46 -12.43
CA ILE A 160 21.73 -14.58 -13.13
C ILE A 160 20.78 -15.11 -14.22
N PRO A 161 21.26 -15.48 -15.41
CA PRO A 161 20.46 -16.22 -16.38
C PRO A 161 20.18 -17.64 -15.85
N THR A 162 18.98 -18.12 -16.14
CA THR A 162 18.54 -19.48 -15.80
C THR A 162 18.61 -20.39 -17.03
N GLN A 163 18.53 -21.70 -16.80
CA GLN A 163 18.51 -22.68 -17.90
C GLN A 163 17.29 -22.51 -18.81
N SER A 164 16.22 -21.90 -18.33
CA SER A 164 15.01 -21.60 -19.12
C SER A 164 15.17 -20.41 -20.09
N GLY A 165 16.34 -19.75 -20.12
CA GLY A 165 16.57 -18.53 -20.90
C GLY A 165 15.98 -17.27 -20.26
N LYS A 166 15.51 -17.36 -19.02
CA LYS A 166 15.04 -16.24 -18.20
C LYS A 166 16.16 -15.75 -17.29
N HIS A 167 15.83 -14.81 -16.43
CA HIS A 167 16.72 -14.31 -15.37
C HIS A 167 16.00 -14.36 -14.03
N GLN A 168 16.78 -14.56 -12.99
CA GLN A 168 16.32 -14.48 -11.60
C GLN A 168 17.31 -13.68 -10.76
N LEU A 169 16.84 -13.20 -9.62
CA LEU A 169 17.69 -12.64 -8.58
C LEU A 169 18.56 -13.72 -7.95
N ARG A 170 19.70 -13.32 -7.40
CA ARG A 170 20.55 -14.16 -6.54
C ARG A 170 21.13 -13.31 -5.42
N PHE A 171 21.43 -13.96 -4.31
CA PHE A 171 21.87 -13.34 -3.07
C PHE A 171 23.20 -13.97 -2.64
N GLN A 172 24.26 -13.17 -2.49
CA GLN A 172 25.56 -13.67 -2.08
C GLN A 172 25.59 -13.85 -0.56
N ASP A 173 26.01 -15.02 -0.10
CA ASP A 173 26.23 -15.29 1.32
C ASP A 173 27.39 -14.41 1.86
N ARG A 174 27.20 -13.84 3.05
CA ARG A 174 28.21 -12.94 3.65
C ARG A 174 29.51 -13.63 4.02
N TRP A 175 29.45 -14.88 4.40
CA TRP A 175 30.60 -15.65 4.92
C TRP A 175 31.26 -16.53 3.87
N ASN A 176 30.60 -16.76 2.74
CA ASN A 176 31.13 -17.52 1.61
C ASN A 176 30.81 -16.81 0.30
N ALA A 177 31.79 -16.07 -0.24
CA ALA A 177 31.64 -15.31 -1.47
C ALA A 177 31.35 -16.14 -2.72
N ASP A 178 31.64 -17.46 -2.68
CA ASP A 178 31.31 -18.37 -3.78
C ASP A 178 29.90 -18.92 -3.70
N LEU A 179 29.21 -18.76 -2.54
CA LEU A 179 27.86 -19.24 -2.32
C LEU A 179 26.84 -18.16 -2.71
N TRP A 180 26.04 -18.47 -3.72
CA TRP A 180 24.92 -17.66 -4.16
C TRP A 180 23.61 -18.43 -3.96
N LEU A 181 22.68 -17.80 -3.25
CA LEU A 181 21.35 -18.33 -2.97
C LEU A 181 20.35 -17.81 -3.99
N THR A 182 19.44 -18.69 -4.39
CA THR A 182 18.31 -18.34 -5.27
C THR A 182 17.14 -17.75 -4.47
N PRO A 183 16.14 -17.12 -5.11
CA PRO A 183 14.96 -16.61 -4.43
C PRO A 183 14.19 -17.64 -3.61
N SER A 184 14.22 -18.91 -4.00
CA SER A 184 13.59 -20.03 -3.27
C SER A 184 14.32 -20.41 -1.98
N GLN A 185 15.58 -20.01 -1.81
CA GLN A 185 16.44 -20.34 -0.66
C GLN A 185 16.50 -19.19 0.36
N VAL A 186 15.93 -18.03 0.07
CA VAL A 186 15.89 -16.88 0.99
C VAL A 186 14.51 -16.73 1.62
N SER A 187 14.44 -16.01 2.75
CA SER A 187 13.19 -15.81 3.47
C SER A 187 12.19 -14.95 2.69
N ASP A 188 10.90 -15.12 2.99
CA ASP A 188 9.83 -14.29 2.46
C ASP A 188 10.05 -12.80 2.79
N GLY A 189 10.48 -12.50 4.02
CA GLY A 189 10.79 -11.14 4.45
C GLY A 189 11.92 -10.50 3.65
N THR A 190 12.95 -11.25 3.26
CA THR A 190 14.02 -10.78 2.37
C THR A 190 13.47 -10.33 1.01
N MET A 191 12.60 -11.14 0.41
CA MET A 191 11.99 -10.83 -0.88
C MET A 191 11.07 -9.61 -0.80
N LEU A 192 10.29 -9.47 0.28
CA LEU A 192 9.44 -8.32 0.51
C LEU A 192 10.23 -7.04 0.70
N ILE A 193 11.25 -7.04 1.55
CA ILE A 193 12.10 -5.86 1.76
C ILE A 193 12.78 -5.44 0.46
N LEU A 194 13.29 -6.41 -0.33
CA LEU A 194 13.85 -6.09 -1.65
C LEU A 194 12.81 -5.42 -2.56
N ALA A 195 11.57 -5.93 -2.59
CA ALA A 195 10.49 -5.33 -3.37
C ALA A 195 10.20 -3.89 -2.93
N PHE A 196 10.20 -3.60 -1.62
CA PHE A 196 10.03 -2.24 -1.12
C PHE A 196 11.23 -1.33 -1.43
N LEU A 197 12.45 -1.84 -1.35
CA LEU A 197 13.66 -1.07 -1.68
C LEU A 197 13.69 -0.64 -3.15
N VAL A 198 13.21 -1.44 -4.09
CA VAL A 198 13.19 -1.04 -5.51
C VAL A 198 12.13 0.01 -5.83
N LEU A 199 11.09 0.19 -5.00
CA LEU A 199 10.04 1.18 -5.24
C LEU A 199 10.59 2.61 -5.38
N GLN A 200 11.59 2.97 -4.59
CA GLN A 200 12.21 4.30 -4.62
C GLN A 200 12.91 4.64 -5.96
N TYR A 201 13.33 3.62 -6.70
CA TYR A 201 14.07 3.79 -7.95
C TYR A 201 13.24 3.57 -9.21
N GLN A 202 11.95 3.27 -9.08
CA GLN A 202 11.08 3.04 -10.24
C GLN A 202 11.19 4.18 -11.27
N PRO A 203 11.35 3.87 -12.57
CA PRO A 203 11.45 4.88 -13.63
C PRO A 203 10.26 5.83 -13.68
N ASP A 204 9.06 5.34 -13.41
CA ASP A 204 7.80 6.06 -13.48
C ASP A 204 6.95 5.87 -12.20
N PRO A 205 7.34 6.55 -11.09
CA PRO A 205 6.66 6.39 -9.80
C PRO A 205 5.22 6.92 -9.84
N ALA A 206 4.34 6.23 -9.12
CA ALA A 206 2.97 6.67 -8.90
C ALA A 206 2.91 7.93 -8.01
N ASP A 207 1.75 8.60 -7.96
CA ASP A 207 1.46 9.66 -7.00
C ASP A 207 0.96 9.07 -5.68
N LEU A 208 0.26 7.93 -5.77
CA LEU A 208 -0.28 7.17 -4.66
C LEU A 208 0.06 5.69 -4.82
N ILE A 209 0.66 5.11 -3.79
CA ILE A 209 0.85 3.66 -3.65
C ILE A 209 -0.06 3.16 -2.53
N THR A 210 -0.84 2.11 -2.81
CA THR A 210 -1.62 1.42 -1.79
C THR A 210 -1.07 0.02 -1.58
N ILE A 211 -0.93 -0.40 -0.32
CA ILE A 211 -0.35 -1.70 0.03
C ILE A 211 -1.27 -2.42 0.98
N GLU A 212 -1.59 -3.67 0.68
CA GLU A 212 -2.35 -4.56 1.55
C GLU A 212 -1.39 -5.47 2.31
N GLU A 213 -1.50 -5.47 3.64
CA GLU A 213 -0.70 -6.27 4.57
C GLU A 213 0.82 -6.14 4.35
N PRO A 214 1.41 -4.92 4.42
CA PRO A 214 2.84 -4.73 4.20
C PRO A 214 3.72 -5.45 5.21
N GLU A 215 3.19 -5.75 6.39
CA GLU A 215 3.85 -6.46 7.47
C GLU A 215 3.97 -7.98 7.27
N ARG A 216 3.24 -8.52 6.30
CA ARG A 216 3.19 -9.97 6.08
C ARG A 216 4.59 -10.55 5.90
N ALA A 217 4.93 -11.56 6.73
CA ALA A 217 6.24 -12.23 6.75
C ALA A 217 7.46 -11.34 7.06
N LEU A 218 7.26 -10.10 7.53
CA LEU A 218 8.35 -9.27 8.03
C LEU A 218 8.58 -9.51 9.53
N HIS A 219 9.85 -9.56 9.91
CA HIS A 219 10.21 -9.53 11.33
C HIS A 219 9.97 -8.14 11.91
N PRO A 220 9.57 -8.01 13.19
CA PRO A 220 9.27 -6.72 13.83
C PRO A 220 10.26 -5.59 13.55
N TYR A 221 11.57 -5.86 13.66
CA TYR A 221 12.58 -4.83 13.41
C TYR A 221 12.56 -4.29 11.97
N LEU A 222 12.12 -5.10 10.99
CA LEU A 222 11.98 -4.68 9.60
C LEU A 222 10.73 -3.82 9.37
N LEU A 223 9.74 -3.87 10.29
CA LEU A 223 8.57 -3.01 10.21
C LEU A 223 8.93 -1.55 10.44
N ASP A 224 9.77 -1.26 11.44
CA ASP A 224 10.27 0.11 11.66
C ASP A 224 11.02 0.62 10.43
N GLU A 225 11.96 -0.17 9.92
CA GLU A 225 12.75 0.18 8.73
C GLU A 225 11.85 0.42 7.50
N LEU A 226 10.82 -0.41 7.30
CA LEU A 226 9.84 -0.23 6.22
C LEU A 226 9.08 1.09 6.39
N ILE A 227 8.58 1.39 7.59
CA ILE A 227 7.84 2.63 7.84
C ILE A 227 8.75 3.85 7.67
N GLN A 228 10.02 3.79 8.09
CA GLN A 228 11.00 4.86 7.86
C GLN A 228 11.30 5.03 6.37
N LEU A 229 11.47 3.95 5.61
CA LEU A 229 11.64 3.98 4.15
C LEU A 229 10.44 4.67 3.48
N ILE A 230 9.22 4.29 3.83
CA ILE A 230 7.99 4.89 3.32
C ILE A 230 7.96 6.39 3.65
N ARG A 231 8.24 6.79 4.89
CA ARG A 231 8.27 8.22 5.29
C ARG A 231 9.24 9.03 4.46
N LYS A 232 10.44 8.53 4.21
CA LYS A 232 11.43 9.19 3.34
C LYS A 232 10.90 9.35 1.90
N MET A 233 10.16 8.36 1.40
CA MET A 233 9.51 8.47 0.09
C MET A 233 8.36 9.50 0.11
N THR A 234 7.61 9.62 1.22
CA THR A 234 6.50 10.61 1.30
C THR A 234 7.00 12.05 1.33
N THR A 235 8.17 12.30 1.88
CA THR A 235 8.79 13.64 1.91
C THR A 235 9.57 13.95 0.63
N GLY A 236 9.88 12.94 -0.20
CA GLY A 236 10.75 13.08 -1.37
C GLY A 236 12.24 13.16 -0.99
N GLU A 237 12.61 12.81 0.24
CA GLU A 237 14.01 12.66 0.65
C GLU A 237 14.71 11.59 -0.18
N ILE A 238 13.97 10.54 -0.52
CA ILE A 238 14.39 9.49 -1.44
C ILE A 238 13.37 9.32 -2.57
N GLY A 239 13.81 8.78 -3.69
CA GLY A 239 12.98 8.62 -4.88
C GLY A 239 13.01 9.83 -5.80
N LYS A 240 12.22 9.79 -6.87
CA LYS A 240 12.18 10.85 -7.90
C LYS A 240 11.23 12.00 -7.56
N LYS A 241 10.26 11.75 -6.71
CA LYS A 241 9.23 12.70 -6.25
C LYS A 241 8.60 12.20 -4.96
N PRO A 242 7.95 13.08 -4.17
CA PRO A 242 7.11 12.66 -3.06
C PRO A 242 5.99 11.72 -3.53
N VAL A 243 5.79 10.61 -2.80
CA VAL A 243 4.75 9.60 -3.08
C VAL A 243 3.87 9.45 -1.85
N GLN A 244 2.56 9.45 -2.03
CA GLN A 244 1.62 9.19 -0.94
C GLN A 244 1.42 7.69 -0.77
N PHE A 245 1.31 7.24 0.50
CA PHE A 245 1.07 5.83 0.81
C PHE A 245 -0.21 5.65 1.62
N VAL A 246 -0.99 4.60 1.27
CA VAL A 246 -2.09 4.12 2.08
C VAL A 246 -1.90 2.63 2.30
N LEU A 247 -1.68 2.25 3.56
CA LEU A 247 -1.47 0.87 3.99
C LEU A 247 -2.76 0.32 4.58
N ALA A 248 -3.07 -0.94 4.33
CA ALA A 248 -4.17 -1.64 5.01
C ALA A 248 -3.58 -2.80 5.82
N THR A 249 -3.85 -2.83 7.12
CA THR A 249 -3.31 -3.81 8.05
C THR A 249 -4.37 -4.33 9.02
N HIS A 250 -4.11 -5.48 9.60
CA HIS A 250 -4.78 -6.00 10.79
C HIS A 250 -3.76 -6.28 11.93
N SER A 251 -2.53 -5.79 11.80
CA SER A 251 -1.45 -5.99 12.77
C SER A 251 -1.39 -4.86 13.78
N ALA A 252 -1.56 -5.20 15.05
CA ALA A 252 -1.30 -4.29 16.16
C ALA A 252 0.18 -3.90 16.25
N GLU A 253 1.07 -4.79 15.82
CA GLU A 253 2.51 -4.56 15.85
C GLU A 253 2.94 -3.46 14.87
N LEU A 254 2.37 -3.42 13.65
CA LEU A 254 2.64 -2.33 12.71
C LEU A 254 2.24 -0.98 13.30
N LEU A 255 1.19 -0.92 14.12
CA LEU A 255 0.72 0.33 14.74
C LEU A 255 1.73 0.92 15.71
N GLU A 256 2.68 0.16 16.24
CA GLU A 256 3.74 0.67 17.12
C GLU A 256 4.73 1.60 16.40
N TYR A 257 4.80 1.55 15.07
CA TYR A 257 5.75 2.32 14.26
C TYR A 257 5.11 3.51 13.53
N VAL A 258 3.77 3.68 13.66
CA VAL A 258 3.04 4.77 13.02
C VAL A 258 2.52 5.78 14.04
N ARG A 259 2.24 6.99 13.58
CA ARG A 259 1.74 8.07 14.43
C ARG A 259 0.22 8.01 14.54
N PRO A 260 -0.40 8.44 15.68
CA PRO A 260 -1.85 8.43 15.82
C PRO A 260 -2.60 9.15 14.71
N GLU A 261 -2.08 10.27 14.23
CA GLU A 261 -2.69 11.06 13.15
C GLU A 261 -2.64 10.37 11.78
N GLU A 262 -1.77 9.37 11.60
CA GLU A 262 -1.66 8.57 10.39
C GLU A 262 -2.69 7.44 10.33
N VAL A 263 -3.35 7.10 11.45
CA VAL A 263 -4.21 5.90 11.55
C VAL A 263 -5.68 6.23 11.33
N ARG A 264 -6.37 5.33 10.60
CA ARG A 264 -7.83 5.31 10.40
C ARG A 264 -8.37 3.95 10.86
N PHE A 265 -9.20 3.96 11.88
CA PHE A 265 -9.82 2.77 12.45
C PHE A 265 -11.12 2.49 11.72
N LEU A 266 -11.21 1.32 11.08
CA LEU A 266 -12.38 0.90 10.31
C LEU A 266 -13.21 -0.11 11.11
N THR A 267 -14.50 0.20 11.24
CA THR A 267 -15.51 -0.65 11.89
C THR A 267 -16.71 -0.85 10.97
N ARG A 268 -17.64 -1.70 11.38
CA ARG A 268 -18.93 -1.89 10.71
C ARG A 268 -20.05 -1.40 11.61
N ALA A 269 -20.95 -0.61 11.06
CA ALA A 269 -22.19 -0.24 11.73
C ALA A 269 -23.04 -1.48 11.95
N PRO A 270 -23.52 -1.75 13.18
CA PRO A 270 -24.32 -2.93 13.47
C PRO A 270 -25.69 -2.90 12.77
N GLU A 271 -26.22 -1.71 12.47
CA GLU A 271 -27.57 -1.52 11.94
C GLU A 271 -27.67 -1.97 10.49
N ASP A 272 -26.68 -1.68 9.65
CA ASP A 272 -26.77 -1.93 8.21
C ASP A 272 -25.50 -2.54 7.60
N GLY A 273 -24.41 -2.67 8.40
CA GLY A 273 -23.13 -3.20 7.98
C GLY A 273 -22.30 -2.22 7.15
N SER A 274 -22.65 -0.94 7.11
CA SER A 274 -21.83 0.09 6.46
C SER A 274 -20.52 0.29 7.20
N VAL A 275 -19.49 0.69 6.47
CA VAL A 275 -18.19 1.02 7.05
C VAL A 275 -18.27 2.37 7.76
N GLN A 276 -17.70 2.43 8.95
CA GLN A 276 -17.43 3.64 9.69
C GLN A 276 -15.91 3.81 9.79
N VAL A 277 -15.45 5.05 9.68
CA VAL A 277 -14.02 5.41 9.80
C VAL A 277 -13.86 6.37 10.96
N ASN A 278 -13.03 5.99 11.91
CA ASN A 278 -12.69 6.81 13.07
C ASN A 278 -11.21 7.20 13.01
N GLU A 279 -10.92 8.43 13.39
CA GLU A 279 -9.55 8.94 13.57
C GLU A 279 -9.20 8.97 15.05
N ALA A 280 -7.92 8.85 15.40
CA ALA A 280 -7.48 9.06 16.76
C ALA A 280 -7.75 10.53 17.15
N PRO A 281 -8.47 10.79 18.24
CA PRO A 281 -8.82 12.16 18.64
C PRO A 281 -7.65 12.86 19.34
N THR A 282 -6.53 12.99 18.66
CA THR A 282 -5.23 13.44 19.17
C THR A 282 -5.26 14.82 19.85
N GLY A 283 -6.23 15.67 19.49
CA GLY A 283 -6.45 16.99 20.09
C GLY A 283 -7.21 16.96 21.44
N SER A 284 -7.73 15.81 21.89
CA SER A 284 -8.49 15.74 23.13
C SER A 284 -7.59 15.40 24.34
N THR A 285 -7.86 16.05 25.49
CA THR A 285 -7.14 15.77 26.74
C THR A 285 -7.32 14.32 27.19
N ASN A 286 -8.52 13.76 26.96
CA ASN A 286 -8.83 12.37 27.30
C ASN A 286 -7.97 11.39 26.47
N TRP A 287 -7.77 11.65 25.18
CA TRP A 287 -6.89 10.83 24.33
C TRP A 287 -5.45 10.83 24.83
N GLN A 288 -4.94 12.01 25.18
CA GLN A 288 -3.56 12.13 25.68
C GLN A 288 -3.35 11.34 26.99
N GLN A 289 -4.37 11.29 27.84
CA GLN A 289 -4.32 10.49 29.06
C GLN A 289 -4.35 8.99 28.73
N VAL A 290 -5.28 8.53 27.88
CA VAL A 290 -5.37 7.13 27.45
C VAL A 290 -4.07 6.71 26.77
N TYR A 291 -3.52 7.51 25.87
CA TYR A 291 -2.29 7.22 25.16
C TYR A 291 -1.11 6.99 26.11
N LYS A 292 -0.99 7.82 27.17
CA LYS A 292 0.02 7.64 28.22
C LYS A 292 -0.23 6.39 29.07
N GLU A 293 -1.49 6.10 29.43
CA GLU A 293 -1.85 4.90 30.21
C GLU A 293 -1.45 3.61 29.49
N TYR A 294 -1.57 3.59 28.18
CA TYR A 294 -1.13 2.48 27.33
C TYR A 294 0.35 2.59 26.89
N ARG A 295 1.16 3.41 27.57
CA ARG A 295 2.59 3.62 27.30
C ARG A 295 2.88 4.02 25.85
N GLU A 296 1.98 4.82 25.28
CA GLU A 296 2.05 5.32 23.90
C GLU A 296 1.96 4.22 22.82
N SER A 297 1.43 3.04 23.17
CA SER A 297 1.21 1.92 22.28
C SER A 297 -0.16 2.02 21.60
N LEU A 298 -0.17 2.35 20.30
CA LEU A 298 -1.39 2.37 19.48
C LEU A 298 -1.99 0.98 19.30
N GLY A 299 -1.14 -0.04 19.14
CA GLY A 299 -1.57 -1.42 19.02
C GLY A 299 -2.32 -1.89 20.26
N SER A 300 -1.81 -1.57 21.45
CA SER A 300 -2.46 -1.90 22.73
C SER A 300 -3.79 -1.17 22.89
N ILE A 301 -3.87 0.12 22.52
CA ILE A 301 -5.12 0.89 22.55
C ILE A 301 -6.15 0.28 21.60
N TRP A 302 -5.74 -0.08 20.39
CA TRP A 302 -6.64 -0.72 19.45
C TRP A 302 -7.13 -2.07 19.97
N LEU A 303 -6.25 -2.94 20.46
CA LEU A 303 -6.60 -4.25 21.01
C LEU A 303 -7.50 -4.17 22.25
N SER A 304 -7.43 -3.09 23.03
CA SER A 304 -8.34 -2.87 24.18
C SER A 304 -9.79 -2.58 23.75
N GLY A 305 -10.04 -2.25 22.47
CA GLY A 305 -11.34 -1.86 21.94
C GLY A 305 -11.71 -0.39 22.14
N ASN A 306 -10.86 0.42 22.77
CA ASN A 306 -11.14 1.82 23.11
C ASN A 306 -11.35 2.73 21.88
N VAL A 307 -10.86 2.32 20.70
CA VAL A 307 -11.02 3.05 19.44
C VAL A 307 -11.92 2.32 18.44
N GLY A 308 -12.53 1.20 18.86
CA GLY A 308 -13.37 0.36 18.03
C GLY A 308 -12.56 -0.55 17.09
N GLY A 309 -13.27 -1.46 16.41
CA GLY A 309 -12.68 -2.31 15.37
C GLY A 309 -11.98 -3.58 15.86
N VAL A 310 -12.18 -3.98 17.12
CA VAL A 310 -11.76 -5.29 17.62
C VAL A 310 -12.96 -6.25 17.58
N PRO A 311 -12.83 -7.44 16.96
CA PRO A 311 -13.93 -8.42 16.93
C PRO A 311 -14.35 -8.84 18.35
N GLY A 312 -15.65 -8.72 18.63
CA GLY A 312 -16.22 -9.19 19.90
C GLY A 312 -16.03 -8.27 21.10
N ARG A 313 -15.66 -7.03 20.88
CA ARG A 313 -15.57 -5.98 21.90
C ARG A 313 -16.26 -4.69 21.46
#